data_fdc84b15e32c76bd7a856a4ac54a8b83
#
_entry.id   fdc84b15e32c76bd7a856a4ac54a8b83
#
_cell.length_a   1.000
_cell.length_b   1.000
_cell.length_c   1.000
_cell.angle_alpha   90.00
_cell.angle_beta   90.00
_cell.angle_gamma   90.00
#
_symmetry.space_group_name_H-M   'P 1'
#
loop_
_entity.id
_entity.type
_entity.pdbx_description
1 polymer ?
#
loop_
_entity_poly.entity_id
_entity_poly.type
_entity_poly.pdbx_seq_one_letter_code
_entity_poly.pdbx_strand_id
1 'polypeptide(L)'
;MKCNEVLLIMPRKFITEPLLNLKKMKRILSLLLVSMTLIVFNQSCKKPVEEQKGAINGYVTDKATGDYVENATVLLKPVNKTATTKSDGYFEFVELKLGDYSISASRDGYKDYEDDQTISVKDSDAISRDIEMEKLVSSMKVVDDDGDEISELNFGNLTDDISRTFYILNDGEIPVNYQIEITSSWINIDATEGLLQPDSLERIVVIIDREKLSAGENLATVNVVSGDNSVELIVKAYKSINIITLEPSDITTNSAILKGSINIENKSFAERGFILYIDEATSTKYVVSGNDMGEYSHQVMNLGDGQTYRYEAYMICNDETIYGGEITFTTEQIPDPESPIVTTADVTDITQTTAVSGGNVTDD
;
A
#
# COMPACT_ATOMS: atom_id res chain seq x y z
N MET A 1 -17.89 -68.53 8.90
CA MET A 1 -18.91 -68.79 7.88
C MET A 1 -20.08 -69.47 8.55
N LYS A 2 -21.17 -68.77 8.83
CA LYS A 2 -22.40 -69.34 9.43
C LYS A 2 -23.44 -69.53 8.31
N CYS A 3 -23.83 -70.81 8.05
CA CYS A 3 -24.98 -71.08 7.20
C CYS A 3 -26.25 -70.72 7.97
N ASN A 4 -27.07 -69.83 7.44
CA ASN A 4 -28.41 -69.58 7.98
C ASN A 4 -29.33 -70.67 7.58
N GLU A 5 -29.93 -71.32 8.58
CA GLU A 5 -31.04 -72.26 8.41
C GLU A 5 -32.28 -71.54 7.91
N VAL A 6 -32.79 -72.02 6.76
CA VAL A 6 -34.11 -71.61 6.27
C VAL A 6 -35.19 -72.48 6.90
N LEU A 7 -35.95 -71.91 7.80
CA LEU A 7 -37.10 -72.51 8.45
C LEU A 7 -38.28 -72.58 7.46
N LEU A 8 -38.63 -73.81 7.02
CA LEU A 8 -39.79 -74.01 6.14
C LEU A 8 -41.08 -74.05 7.01
N ILE A 9 -41.90 -73.03 6.89
CA ILE A 9 -43.21 -72.96 7.47
C ILE A 9 -44.21 -73.77 6.60
N MET A 10 -44.62 -74.90 7.04
CA MET A 10 -45.72 -75.64 6.38
C MET A 10 -47.10 -75.13 6.85
N PRO A 11 -48.08 -74.93 5.95
CA PRO A 11 -49.44 -74.57 6.36
C PRO A 11 -50.18 -75.75 6.98
N ARG A 12 -50.72 -75.55 8.15
CA ARG A 12 -51.71 -76.50 8.80
C ARG A 12 -53.04 -76.45 8.05
N LYS A 13 -53.24 -77.40 7.15
CA LYS A 13 -54.58 -77.88 6.81
C LYS A 13 -54.44 -79.22 6.06
N PHE A 14 -54.78 -80.35 6.71
CA PHE A 14 -55.34 -81.58 6.18
C PHE A 14 -55.28 -82.64 7.27
N ILE A 15 -56.27 -82.62 8.19
CA ILE A 15 -56.65 -83.73 8.93
C ILE A 15 -58.12 -83.88 8.63
N THR A 16 -58.45 -84.86 7.80
CA THR A 16 -59.61 -85.77 7.77
C THR A 16 -59.69 -86.42 6.39
N GLU A 17 -59.17 -87.60 6.30
CA GLU A 17 -59.86 -88.75 5.60
C GLU A 17 -59.03 -90.02 5.75
N PRO A 18 -59.71 -91.18 5.83
CA PRO A 18 -59.18 -92.40 6.47
C PRO A 18 -58.52 -93.31 5.38
N LEU A 19 -57.57 -94.12 5.91
CA LEU A 19 -57.07 -95.40 5.43
C LEU A 19 -57.04 -95.66 3.93
N LEU A 20 -55.98 -95.27 3.27
CA LEU A 20 -55.64 -95.78 1.94
C LEU A 20 -54.36 -96.64 2.04
N ASN A 21 -54.55 -97.86 1.69
CA ASN A 21 -53.75 -99.03 1.45
C ASN A 21 -52.22 -98.89 1.52
N LEU A 22 -51.60 -99.47 2.52
CA LEU A 22 -50.21 -99.49 2.88
C LEU A 22 -49.24 -99.86 1.70
N LYS A 23 -49.75 -100.61 0.73
CA LYS A 23 -48.95 -100.96 -0.49
C LYS A 23 -48.79 -99.85 -1.50
N LYS A 24 -49.76 -98.90 -1.65
CA LYS A 24 -49.65 -97.75 -2.52
C LYS A 24 -48.76 -96.66 -1.90
N MET A 25 -48.77 -96.54 -0.59
CA MET A 25 -47.94 -95.60 0.15
C MET A 25 -46.44 -95.91 0.09
N LYS A 26 -46.10 -97.25 0.09
CA LYS A 26 -44.69 -97.66 -0.08
C LYS A 26 -44.14 -97.38 -1.49
N ARG A 27 -44.96 -97.44 -2.56
CA ARG A 27 -44.55 -97.08 -3.92
C ARG A 27 -44.44 -95.56 -4.17
N ILE A 28 -45.33 -94.78 -3.52
CA ILE A 28 -45.27 -93.28 -3.59
C ILE A 28 -44.10 -92.75 -2.77
N LEU A 29 -43.82 -93.36 -1.59
CA LEU A 29 -42.68 -92.94 -0.79
C LEU A 29 -41.35 -93.32 -1.40
N SER A 30 -41.24 -94.45 -2.18
CA SER A 30 -40.03 -94.80 -2.89
C SER A 30 -39.79 -93.93 -4.13
N LEU A 31 -40.86 -93.51 -4.84
CA LEU A 31 -40.74 -92.53 -5.97
C LEU A 31 -40.43 -91.10 -5.46
N LEU A 32 -40.96 -90.74 -4.28
CA LEU A 32 -40.60 -89.44 -3.65
C LEU A 32 -39.13 -89.41 -3.12
N LEU A 33 -38.64 -90.58 -2.58
CA LEU A 33 -37.23 -90.66 -2.16
C LEU A 33 -36.27 -90.66 -3.36
N VAL A 34 -36.62 -91.29 -4.51
CA VAL A 34 -35.76 -91.30 -5.71
C VAL A 34 -35.74 -89.92 -6.38
N SER A 35 -36.88 -89.20 -6.38
CA SER A 35 -36.93 -87.83 -6.88
C SER A 35 -36.21 -86.83 -5.96
N MET A 36 -36.20 -87.03 -4.67
CA MET A 36 -35.51 -86.20 -3.72
C MET A 36 -34.00 -86.39 -3.73
N THR A 37 -33.53 -87.69 -4.04
CA THR A 37 -32.09 -87.89 -4.26
C THR A 37 -31.57 -87.40 -5.58
N LEU A 38 -32.38 -87.27 -6.63
CA LEU A 38 -31.96 -86.66 -7.89
C LEU A 38 -31.91 -85.14 -7.82
N ILE A 39 -32.65 -84.48 -6.89
CA ILE A 39 -32.60 -82.98 -6.75
C ILE A 39 -31.41 -82.55 -5.88
N VAL A 40 -30.82 -83.40 -5.04
CA VAL A 40 -29.71 -83.10 -4.18
C VAL A 40 -28.36 -83.12 -4.94
N PHE A 41 -28.26 -83.77 -6.10
CA PHE A 41 -27.02 -83.87 -6.83
C PHE A 41 -26.77 -82.79 -7.90
N ASN A 42 -27.62 -81.77 -8.04
CA ASN A 42 -27.47 -80.69 -8.98
C ASN A 42 -27.27 -79.33 -8.32
N GLN A 43 -27.03 -79.25 -7.01
CA GLN A 43 -26.42 -78.05 -6.45
C GLN A 43 -24.88 -78.12 -6.65
N SER A 44 -24.46 -77.83 -7.89
CA SER A 44 -23.10 -77.38 -8.16
C SER A 44 -22.90 -76.16 -7.28
N CYS A 45 -22.11 -76.30 -6.20
CA CYS A 45 -21.57 -75.11 -5.49
C CYS A 45 -20.72 -74.34 -6.54
N LYS A 46 -21.35 -73.39 -7.20
CA LYS A 46 -20.57 -72.34 -7.88
C LYS A 46 -19.79 -71.66 -6.73
N LYS A 47 -18.46 -71.86 -6.70
CA LYS A 47 -17.63 -70.96 -5.91
C LYS A 47 -18.06 -69.56 -6.19
N PRO A 48 -18.30 -68.69 -5.17
CA PRO A 48 -18.56 -67.29 -5.44
C PRO A 48 -17.43 -66.81 -6.34
N VAL A 49 -17.77 -66.28 -7.46
CA VAL A 49 -16.82 -65.58 -8.34
C VAL A 49 -16.31 -64.44 -7.47
N GLU A 50 -15.05 -64.48 -7.05
CA GLU A 50 -14.44 -63.42 -6.29
C GLU A 50 -14.48 -62.19 -7.20
N GLU A 51 -15.28 -61.18 -6.83
CA GLU A 51 -15.42 -59.93 -7.57
C GLU A 51 -14.06 -59.25 -7.60
N GLN A 52 -13.47 -59.12 -8.79
CA GLN A 52 -12.18 -58.44 -8.90
C GLN A 52 -12.36 -57.01 -8.46
N LYS A 53 -11.42 -56.53 -7.66
CA LYS A 53 -11.39 -55.18 -7.11
C LYS A 53 -10.02 -54.61 -7.36
N GLY A 54 -9.98 -53.36 -7.81
CA GLY A 54 -8.75 -52.60 -8.03
C GLY A 54 -8.54 -51.52 -6.99
N ALA A 55 -7.56 -50.67 -7.25
CA ALA A 55 -7.21 -49.52 -6.42
C ALA A 55 -6.83 -48.31 -7.29
N ILE A 56 -6.98 -47.13 -6.70
CA ILE A 56 -6.46 -45.87 -7.25
C ILE A 56 -5.65 -45.21 -6.13
N ASN A 57 -4.42 -44.81 -6.45
CA ASN A 57 -3.57 -44.07 -5.52
C ASN A 57 -2.82 -42.94 -6.25
N GLY A 58 -2.15 -42.08 -5.49
CA GLY A 58 -1.36 -40.99 -6.04
C GLY A 58 -0.86 -40.05 -4.97
N TYR A 59 -0.26 -38.98 -5.41
CA TYR A 59 0.24 -37.90 -4.56
C TYR A 59 -0.45 -36.60 -4.93
N VAL A 60 -0.70 -35.75 -3.95
CA VAL A 60 -1.15 -34.36 -4.14
C VAL A 60 0.05 -33.46 -3.91
N THR A 61 0.38 -32.65 -4.89
CA THR A 61 1.53 -31.72 -4.86
C THR A 61 1.07 -30.29 -5.19
N ASP A 62 1.83 -29.32 -4.69
CA ASP A 62 1.73 -27.92 -5.09
C ASP A 62 2.29 -27.75 -6.50
N LYS A 63 1.50 -27.23 -7.40
CA LYS A 63 1.86 -27.08 -8.83
C LYS A 63 3.07 -26.18 -9.07
N ALA A 64 3.30 -25.18 -8.19
CA ALA A 64 4.38 -24.21 -8.35
C ALA A 64 5.71 -24.70 -7.75
N THR A 65 5.66 -25.38 -6.59
CA THR A 65 6.85 -25.78 -5.83
C THR A 65 7.17 -27.26 -5.97
N GLY A 66 6.19 -28.11 -6.28
CA GLY A 66 6.29 -29.56 -6.25
C GLY A 66 6.26 -30.17 -4.85
N ASP A 67 6.04 -29.35 -3.81
CA ASP A 67 5.94 -29.83 -2.43
C ASP A 67 4.66 -30.65 -2.23
N TYR A 68 4.71 -31.61 -1.31
CA TYR A 68 3.55 -32.40 -0.97
C TYR A 68 2.49 -31.57 -0.22
N VAL A 69 1.21 -31.72 -0.62
CA VAL A 69 0.08 -31.04 0.04
C VAL A 69 -0.53 -31.98 1.08
N GLU A 70 -0.29 -31.66 2.34
CA GLU A 70 -0.89 -32.35 3.49
C GLU A 70 -2.33 -31.88 3.73
N ASN A 71 -3.19 -32.78 4.23
CA ASN A 71 -4.60 -32.52 4.56
C ASN A 71 -5.46 -32.10 3.35
N ALA A 72 -5.09 -32.44 2.13
CA ALA A 72 -5.97 -32.32 0.98
C ALA A 72 -7.04 -33.42 1.04
N THR A 73 -8.28 -33.06 0.79
CA THR A 73 -9.40 -34.00 0.70
C THR A 73 -9.59 -34.41 -0.75
N VAL A 74 -9.32 -35.68 -1.05
CA VAL A 74 -9.52 -36.27 -2.39
C VAL A 74 -10.86 -36.99 -2.40
N LEU A 75 -11.72 -36.68 -3.36
CA LEU A 75 -13.05 -37.27 -3.55
C LEU A 75 -13.08 -38.14 -4.80
N LEU A 76 -13.49 -39.40 -4.66
CA LEU A 76 -13.68 -40.33 -5.77
C LEU A 76 -15.15 -40.51 -6.11
N LYS A 77 -15.56 -40.18 -7.31
CA LYS A 77 -16.93 -40.41 -7.85
C LYS A 77 -16.95 -41.61 -8.80
N PRO A 78 -18.06 -42.34 -8.99
CA PRO A 78 -19.40 -42.07 -8.43
C PRO A 78 -19.62 -42.65 -7.01
N VAL A 79 -18.62 -43.29 -6.41
CA VAL A 79 -18.75 -43.97 -5.11
C VAL A 79 -18.77 -43.03 -3.90
N ASN A 80 -18.44 -41.76 -4.10
CA ASN A 80 -18.37 -40.73 -3.06
C ASN A 80 -17.48 -41.13 -1.88
N LYS A 81 -16.37 -41.84 -2.17
CA LYS A 81 -15.33 -42.11 -1.17
C LYS A 81 -14.38 -40.89 -1.07
N THR A 82 -13.93 -40.58 0.15
CA THR A 82 -12.92 -39.57 0.41
C THR A 82 -11.69 -40.17 1.01
N ALA A 83 -10.53 -39.60 0.66
CA ALA A 83 -9.24 -39.83 1.31
C ALA A 83 -8.62 -38.46 1.66
N THR A 84 -7.93 -38.39 2.79
CA THR A 84 -7.22 -37.20 3.20
C THR A 84 -5.72 -37.47 3.13
N THR A 85 -4.96 -36.60 2.46
CA THR A 85 -3.52 -36.76 2.31
C THR A 85 -2.78 -36.53 3.63
N LYS A 86 -1.69 -37.28 3.81
CA LYS A 86 -0.77 -37.13 4.94
C LYS A 86 0.35 -36.16 4.57
N SER A 87 1.36 -36.02 5.45
CA SER A 87 2.52 -35.14 5.23
C SER A 87 3.35 -35.47 3.98
N ASP A 88 3.21 -36.69 3.45
CA ASP A 88 3.83 -37.15 2.19
C ASP A 88 2.95 -36.93 0.97
N GLY A 89 1.80 -36.27 1.12
CA GLY A 89 0.85 -36.02 0.04
C GLY A 89 0.10 -37.25 -0.48
N TYR A 90 0.37 -38.44 0.07
CA TYR A 90 -0.19 -39.71 -0.43
C TYR A 90 -1.65 -39.88 -0.10
N PHE A 91 -2.42 -40.38 -1.09
CA PHE A 91 -3.80 -40.86 -0.93
C PHE A 91 -4.00 -42.20 -1.61
N GLU A 92 -4.99 -42.98 -1.16
CA GLU A 92 -5.32 -44.29 -1.70
C GLU A 92 -6.81 -44.64 -1.53
N PHE A 93 -7.38 -45.21 -2.60
CA PHE A 93 -8.69 -45.84 -2.62
C PHE A 93 -8.54 -47.31 -2.98
N VAL A 94 -8.86 -48.19 -2.04
CA VAL A 94 -8.78 -49.65 -2.23
C VAL A 94 -10.16 -50.25 -2.34
N GLU A 95 -10.22 -51.53 -2.72
CA GLU A 95 -11.47 -52.30 -2.81
C GLU A 95 -12.48 -51.67 -3.80
N LEU A 96 -11.99 -51.10 -4.91
CA LEU A 96 -12.83 -50.50 -5.95
C LEU A 96 -13.35 -51.58 -6.90
N LYS A 97 -14.61 -51.53 -7.23
CA LYS A 97 -15.20 -52.37 -8.31
C LYS A 97 -14.62 -51.96 -9.65
N LEU A 98 -14.63 -52.87 -10.59
CA LEU A 98 -14.27 -52.53 -11.97
C LEU A 98 -15.26 -51.50 -12.52
N GLY A 99 -14.77 -50.45 -13.16
CA GLY A 99 -15.59 -49.35 -13.68
C GLY A 99 -14.82 -48.06 -13.85
N ASP A 100 -15.54 -47.03 -14.22
CA ASP A 100 -15.03 -45.70 -14.50
C ASP A 100 -15.21 -44.77 -13.32
N TYR A 101 -14.17 -44.01 -12.97
CA TYR A 101 -14.10 -43.11 -11.85
C TYR A 101 -13.59 -41.72 -12.29
N SER A 102 -13.94 -40.72 -11.53
CA SER A 102 -13.32 -39.38 -11.58
C SER A 102 -12.86 -38.95 -10.21
N ILE A 103 -11.82 -38.14 -10.16
CA ILE A 103 -11.22 -37.61 -8.94
C ILE A 103 -11.37 -36.08 -8.90
N SER A 104 -11.68 -35.56 -7.73
CA SER A 104 -11.51 -34.15 -7.39
C SER A 104 -10.76 -34.01 -6.07
N ALA A 105 -10.08 -32.88 -5.88
CA ALA A 105 -9.37 -32.59 -4.63
C ALA A 105 -9.63 -31.16 -4.19
N SER A 106 -9.72 -30.96 -2.86
CA SER A 106 -9.89 -29.64 -2.23
C SER A 106 -8.97 -29.49 -1.04
N ARG A 107 -8.49 -28.26 -0.82
CA ARG A 107 -7.63 -27.90 0.32
C ARG A 107 -7.73 -26.40 0.57
N ASP A 108 -7.89 -25.98 1.82
CA ASP A 108 -7.87 -24.56 2.17
C ASP A 108 -6.57 -23.90 1.69
N GLY A 109 -6.68 -22.75 1.02
CA GLY A 109 -5.58 -22.03 0.41
C GLY A 109 -5.17 -22.52 -0.98
N TYR A 110 -5.91 -23.46 -1.57
CA TYR A 110 -5.71 -23.95 -2.93
C TYR A 110 -7.02 -23.88 -3.72
N LYS A 111 -6.91 -23.80 -5.04
CA LYS A 111 -8.04 -23.94 -5.97
C LYS A 111 -8.51 -25.38 -5.95
N ASP A 112 -9.84 -25.57 -6.04
CA ASP A 112 -10.40 -26.91 -6.17
C ASP A 112 -9.91 -27.53 -7.48
N TYR A 113 -9.46 -28.80 -7.39
CA TYR A 113 -9.02 -29.58 -8.53
C TYR A 113 -10.15 -30.53 -8.98
N GLU A 114 -10.45 -30.55 -10.25
CA GLU A 114 -11.28 -31.54 -10.89
C GLU A 114 -10.53 -32.18 -12.06
N ASP A 115 -10.43 -33.53 -12.05
CA ASP A 115 -9.80 -34.27 -13.14
C ASP A 115 -10.79 -34.33 -14.32
N ASP A 116 -10.35 -33.88 -15.49
CA ASP A 116 -11.10 -33.92 -16.75
C ASP A 116 -11.07 -35.32 -17.42
N GLN A 117 -10.24 -36.24 -16.87
CA GLN A 117 -10.05 -37.58 -17.43
C GLN A 117 -10.70 -38.65 -16.57
N THR A 118 -11.33 -39.59 -17.24
CA THR A 118 -11.90 -40.79 -16.61
C THR A 118 -10.80 -41.80 -16.28
N ILE A 119 -10.82 -42.33 -15.05
CA ILE A 119 -9.92 -43.37 -14.56
C ILE A 119 -10.66 -44.71 -14.66
N SER A 120 -10.27 -45.57 -15.59
CA SER A 120 -10.94 -46.88 -15.85
C SER A 120 -10.22 -47.99 -15.08
N VAL A 121 -10.83 -48.49 -13.98
CA VAL A 121 -10.38 -49.66 -13.23
C VAL A 121 -10.83 -50.92 -13.94
N LYS A 122 -9.91 -51.66 -14.57
CA LYS A 122 -10.21 -52.84 -15.44
C LYS A 122 -9.84 -54.18 -14.81
N ASP A 123 -8.96 -54.15 -13.83
CA ASP A 123 -8.39 -55.34 -13.15
C ASP A 123 -8.06 -55.03 -11.68
N SER A 124 -7.30 -55.92 -11.07
CA SER A 124 -6.89 -55.79 -9.63
C SER A 124 -5.67 -54.91 -9.41
N ASP A 125 -5.06 -54.37 -10.47
CA ASP A 125 -3.89 -53.52 -10.38
C ASP A 125 -4.26 -52.13 -9.83
N ALA A 126 -3.32 -51.51 -9.14
CA ALA A 126 -3.48 -50.15 -8.66
C ALA A 126 -3.15 -49.16 -9.81
N ILE A 127 -4.01 -48.19 -10.03
CA ILE A 127 -3.79 -47.09 -10.99
C ILE A 127 -3.24 -45.90 -10.23
N SER A 128 -2.08 -45.40 -10.64
CA SER A 128 -1.51 -44.16 -10.12
C SER A 128 -2.10 -42.95 -10.79
N ARG A 129 -2.57 -41.96 -10.00
CA ARG A 129 -3.09 -40.68 -10.47
C ARG A 129 -2.64 -39.56 -9.54
N ASP A 130 -1.59 -38.86 -9.93
CA ASP A 130 -1.09 -37.70 -9.18
C ASP A 130 -1.94 -36.47 -9.49
N ILE A 131 -2.03 -35.57 -8.50
CA ILE A 131 -2.83 -34.35 -8.52
C ILE A 131 -1.91 -33.17 -8.25
N GLU A 132 -1.92 -32.18 -9.14
CA GLU A 132 -1.23 -30.90 -8.93
C GLU A 132 -2.27 -29.83 -8.59
N MET A 133 -2.20 -29.29 -7.36
CA MET A 133 -3.09 -28.22 -6.91
C MET A 133 -2.42 -26.86 -7.03
N GLU A 134 -3.16 -25.87 -7.48
CA GLU A 134 -2.73 -24.49 -7.63
C GLU A 134 -3.08 -23.70 -6.36
N LYS A 135 -2.08 -23.07 -5.73
CA LYS A 135 -2.28 -22.26 -4.54
C LYS A 135 -3.00 -20.97 -4.88
N LEU A 136 -3.95 -20.58 -4.04
CA LEU A 136 -4.63 -19.30 -4.15
C LEU A 136 -3.65 -18.15 -3.88
N VAL A 137 -3.72 -17.10 -4.70
CA VAL A 137 -2.81 -15.94 -4.62
C VAL A 137 -3.42 -14.88 -3.71
N SER A 138 -2.61 -14.41 -2.75
CA SER A 138 -2.87 -13.18 -2.01
C SER A 138 -2.20 -12.02 -2.73
N SER A 139 -2.94 -11.00 -3.08
CA SER A 139 -2.41 -9.81 -3.73
C SER A 139 -3.14 -8.56 -3.23
N MET A 140 -2.37 -7.47 -3.07
CA MET A 140 -2.89 -6.19 -2.62
C MET A 140 -2.12 -5.07 -3.32
N LYS A 141 -2.86 -4.07 -3.82
CA LYS A 141 -2.33 -2.91 -4.52
C LYS A 141 -2.90 -1.62 -3.97
N VAL A 142 -2.18 -0.54 -4.15
CA VAL A 142 -2.67 0.82 -3.93
C VAL A 142 -2.87 1.49 -5.28
N VAL A 143 -4.10 1.94 -5.54
CA VAL A 143 -4.52 2.48 -6.84
C VAL A 143 -5.25 3.82 -6.68
N ASP A 144 -5.35 4.58 -7.76
CA ASP A 144 -6.15 5.80 -7.86
C ASP A 144 -7.62 5.53 -8.27
N ASP A 145 -8.37 6.60 -8.56
CA ASP A 145 -9.77 6.54 -9.00
C ASP A 145 -9.96 5.81 -10.35
N ASP A 146 -8.94 5.77 -11.20
CA ASP A 146 -8.94 5.11 -12.51
C ASP A 146 -8.49 3.64 -12.42
N GLY A 147 -8.00 3.21 -11.25
CA GLY A 147 -7.49 1.86 -10.99
C GLY A 147 -6.01 1.67 -11.34
N ASP A 148 -5.30 2.75 -11.62
CA ASP A 148 -3.86 2.73 -11.90
C ASP A 148 -3.07 2.69 -10.58
N GLU A 149 -2.00 1.87 -10.53
CA GLU A 149 -1.13 1.79 -9.37
C GLU A 149 -0.41 3.12 -9.12
N ILE A 150 -0.46 3.61 -7.87
CA ILE A 150 0.19 4.83 -7.44
C ILE A 150 1.20 4.58 -6.33
N SER A 151 2.26 5.40 -6.31
CA SER A 151 3.29 5.40 -5.28
C SER A 151 3.42 6.76 -4.56
N GLU A 152 2.68 7.79 -4.99
CA GLU A 152 2.74 9.14 -4.43
C GLU A 152 1.34 9.78 -4.38
N LEU A 153 1.07 10.50 -3.26
CA LEU A 153 -0.02 11.47 -3.14
C LEU A 153 0.57 12.86 -2.96
N ASN A 154 0.42 13.73 -3.96
CA ASN A 154 0.99 15.06 -3.93
C ASN A 154 -0.07 16.12 -3.67
N PHE A 155 0.03 16.79 -2.51
CA PHE A 155 -0.87 17.87 -2.07
C PHE A 155 -0.41 19.26 -2.52
N GLY A 156 0.77 19.37 -3.16
CA GLY A 156 1.29 20.66 -3.60
C GLY A 156 1.39 21.68 -2.47
N ASN A 157 1.25 22.96 -2.83
CA ASN A 157 1.39 24.12 -1.94
C ASN A 157 0.08 24.90 -1.70
N LEU A 158 -1.06 24.47 -2.25
CA LEU A 158 -2.35 25.15 -2.07
C LEU A 158 -2.89 24.89 -0.67
N THR A 159 -3.33 25.93 0.01
CA THR A 159 -3.72 25.90 1.43
C THR A 159 -5.04 25.21 1.71
N ASP A 160 -5.94 25.23 0.77
CA ASP A 160 -7.27 24.60 0.81
C ASP A 160 -7.25 23.15 0.31
N ASP A 161 -6.16 22.71 -0.29
CA ASP A 161 -5.97 21.34 -0.75
C ASP A 161 -5.43 20.46 0.38
N ILE A 162 -6.31 19.97 1.23
CA ILE A 162 -5.99 19.20 2.44
C ILE A 162 -6.39 17.73 2.37
N SER A 163 -7.06 17.27 1.31
CA SER A 163 -7.61 15.92 1.21
C SER A 163 -7.28 15.27 -0.13
N ARG A 164 -6.86 14.00 -0.07
CA ARG A 164 -6.66 13.11 -1.21
C ARG A 164 -7.24 11.75 -0.91
N THR A 165 -7.56 11.02 -1.96
CA THR A 165 -8.09 9.66 -1.86
C THR A 165 -7.17 8.70 -2.59
N PHE A 166 -7.01 7.51 -2.03
CA PHE A 166 -6.49 6.34 -2.73
C PHE A 166 -7.39 5.15 -2.42
N TYR A 167 -7.20 4.06 -3.13
CA TYR A 167 -7.91 2.81 -2.92
C TYR A 167 -6.94 1.67 -2.67
N ILE A 168 -7.36 0.76 -1.78
CA ILE A 168 -6.70 -0.53 -1.61
C ILE A 168 -7.49 -1.54 -2.42
N LEU A 169 -6.85 -2.16 -3.41
CA LEU A 169 -7.43 -3.20 -4.27
C LEU A 169 -6.89 -4.56 -3.83
N ASN A 170 -7.78 -5.51 -3.56
CA ASN A 170 -7.43 -6.91 -3.51
C ASN A 170 -7.67 -7.54 -4.88
N ASP A 171 -6.65 -7.64 -5.71
CA ASP A 171 -6.69 -8.33 -7.01
C ASP A 171 -6.24 -9.81 -6.91
N GLY A 172 -6.14 -10.32 -5.67
CA GLY A 172 -5.88 -11.72 -5.38
C GLY A 172 -7.16 -12.56 -5.28
N GLU A 173 -6.99 -13.81 -4.90
CA GLU A 173 -8.05 -14.84 -4.87
C GLU A 173 -8.55 -15.16 -3.46
N ILE A 174 -7.91 -14.58 -2.43
CA ILE A 174 -8.29 -14.77 -1.01
C ILE A 174 -8.51 -13.42 -0.33
N PRO A 175 -9.34 -13.39 0.75
CA PRO A 175 -9.51 -12.19 1.54
C PRO A 175 -8.18 -11.71 2.16
N VAL A 176 -7.99 -10.38 2.18
CA VAL A 176 -6.79 -9.70 2.70
C VAL A 176 -7.18 -8.85 3.90
N ASN A 177 -6.59 -9.12 5.06
CA ASN A 177 -6.62 -8.21 6.21
C ASN A 177 -5.52 -7.19 6.04
N TYR A 178 -5.84 -5.91 5.95
CA TYR A 178 -4.85 -4.85 5.85
C TYR A 178 -4.77 -4.01 7.12
N GLN A 179 -3.60 -3.41 7.35
CA GLN A 179 -3.36 -2.36 8.32
C GLN A 179 -2.63 -1.22 7.64
N ILE A 180 -2.90 0.03 8.09
CA ILE A 180 -2.24 1.22 7.55
C ILE A 180 -1.41 1.86 8.65
N GLU A 181 -0.12 2.01 8.39
CA GLU A 181 0.85 2.65 9.25
C GLU A 181 1.23 4.02 8.69
N ILE A 182 1.27 5.03 9.54
CA ILE A 182 1.60 6.41 9.17
C ILE A 182 2.88 6.84 9.90
N THR A 183 3.83 7.41 9.18
CA THR A 183 5.11 7.84 9.76
C THR A 183 5.12 9.27 10.28
N SER A 184 4.04 10.04 10.11
CA SER A 184 4.02 11.47 10.45
C SER A 184 2.75 11.93 11.14
N SER A 185 2.89 12.88 12.06
CA SER A 185 1.78 13.47 12.83
C SER A 185 0.93 14.50 12.05
N TRP A 186 1.39 14.92 10.86
CA TRP A 186 0.63 15.83 9.99
C TRP A 186 -0.30 15.11 9.01
N ILE A 187 -0.31 13.77 9.03
CA ILE A 187 -1.23 12.94 8.23
C ILE A 187 -2.29 12.35 9.14
N ASN A 188 -3.55 12.39 8.71
CA ASN A 188 -4.67 11.66 9.27
C ASN A 188 -5.33 10.84 8.17
N ILE A 189 -5.85 9.67 8.51
CA ILE A 189 -6.62 8.80 7.60
C ILE A 189 -7.94 8.40 8.27
N ASP A 190 -8.95 8.13 7.47
CA ASP A 190 -10.29 7.76 7.93
C ASP A 190 -10.44 6.29 8.33
N ALA A 191 -9.55 5.41 7.88
CA ALA A 191 -9.49 4.00 8.26
C ALA A 191 -8.05 3.51 8.39
N THR A 192 -7.75 2.73 9.44
CA THR A 192 -6.41 2.20 9.72
C THR A 192 -6.29 0.70 9.54
N GLU A 193 -7.40 -0.01 9.40
CA GLU A 193 -7.44 -1.46 9.21
C GLU A 193 -8.76 -1.90 8.56
N GLY A 194 -8.77 -3.06 7.92
CA GLY A 194 -9.96 -3.64 7.33
C GLY A 194 -9.73 -5.03 6.76
N LEU A 195 -10.83 -5.65 6.29
CA LEU A 195 -10.85 -6.93 5.58
C LEU A 195 -11.38 -6.71 4.17
N LEU A 196 -10.55 -6.97 3.17
CA LEU A 196 -10.88 -6.78 1.77
C LEU A 196 -11.11 -8.13 1.08
N GLN A 197 -12.30 -8.34 0.55
CA GLN A 197 -12.64 -9.55 -0.22
C GLN A 197 -11.91 -9.54 -1.57
N PRO A 198 -11.73 -10.70 -2.23
CA PRO A 198 -11.24 -10.75 -3.61
C PRO A 198 -12.02 -9.81 -4.53
N ASP A 199 -11.34 -9.18 -5.49
CA ASP A 199 -11.87 -8.22 -6.46
C ASP A 199 -12.59 -7.01 -5.83
N SER A 200 -12.27 -6.66 -4.57
CA SER A 200 -12.87 -5.53 -3.86
C SER A 200 -11.90 -4.37 -3.71
N LEU A 201 -12.49 -3.17 -3.66
CA LEU A 201 -11.82 -1.89 -3.42
C LEU A 201 -12.26 -1.31 -2.08
N GLU A 202 -11.31 -0.80 -1.30
CA GLU A 202 -11.57 0.02 -0.11
C GLU A 202 -11.03 1.42 -0.34
N ARG A 203 -11.90 2.42 -0.13
CA ARG A 203 -11.57 3.82 -0.29
C ARG A 203 -10.95 4.38 0.99
N ILE A 204 -9.77 4.95 0.90
CA ILE A 204 -9.05 5.59 2.02
C ILE A 204 -8.89 7.08 1.73
N VAL A 205 -9.27 7.92 2.70
CA VAL A 205 -9.09 9.36 2.63
C VAL A 205 -7.89 9.77 3.48
N VAL A 206 -6.92 10.39 2.84
CA VAL A 206 -5.77 11.02 3.50
C VAL A 206 -6.07 12.49 3.68
N ILE A 207 -5.98 12.97 4.92
CA ILE A 207 -6.16 14.38 5.27
C ILE A 207 -4.85 14.88 5.86
N ILE A 208 -4.33 15.99 5.35
CA ILE A 208 -3.11 16.62 5.88
C ILE A 208 -3.44 17.80 6.78
N ASP A 209 -2.72 17.92 7.88
CA ASP A 209 -2.73 19.08 8.77
C ASP A 209 -1.61 20.03 8.33
N ARG A 210 -1.97 21.05 7.54
CA ARG A 210 -0.98 22.00 7.02
C ARG A 210 -0.34 22.87 8.10
N GLU A 211 -0.93 22.99 9.26
CA GLU A 211 -0.33 23.75 10.37
C GLU A 211 0.92 23.04 10.90
N LYS A 212 0.90 21.71 10.92
CA LYS A 212 2.03 20.89 11.37
C LYS A 212 3.14 20.69 10.34
N LEU A 213 2.94 21.15 9.09
CA LEU A 213 3.99 21.07 8.07
C LEU A 213 5.16 21.99 8.43
N SER A 214 6.36 21.52 8.18
CA SER A 214 7.57 22.33 8.16
C SER A 214 7.61 23.22 6.91
N ALA A 215 8.37 24.26 6.95
CA ALA A 215 8.64 25.12 5.80
C ALA A 215 9.27 24.31 4.65
N GLY A 216 8.83 24.56 3.41
CA GLY A 216 9.32 23.82 2.24
C GLY A 216 8.61 22.48 2.02
N GLU A 217 9.36 21.52 1.48
CA GLU A 217 8.87 20.19 1.16
C GLU A 217 8.73 19.32 2.44
N ASN A 218 7.61 18.63 2.55
CA ASN A 218 7.34 17.67 3.62
C ASN A 218 7.03 16.32 2.97
N LEU A 219 7.73 15.29 3.41
CA LEU A 219 7.57 13.92 2.95
C LEU A 219 7.19 13.04 4.14
N ALA A 220 6.27 12.14 3.93
CA ALA A 220 5.91 11.10 4.87
C ALA A 220 5.46 9.85 4.11
N THR A 221 5.36 8.73 4.81
CA THR A 221 4.98 7.45 4.25
C THR A 221 3.68 6.97 4.87
N VAL A 222 2.80 6.46 4.04
CA VAL A 222 1.64 5.65 4.41
C VAL A 222 1.94 4.24 3.92
N ASN A 223 2.10 3.30 4.84
CA ASN A 223 2.37 1.89 4.53
C ASN A 223 1.09 1.09 4.69
N VAL A 224 0.65 0.43 3.63
CA VAL A 224 -0.45 -0.53 3.67
C VAL A 224 0.15 -1.92 3.77
N VAL A 225 -0.11 -2.62 4.87
CA VAL A 225 0.52 -3.90 5.22
C VAL A 225 -0.52 -5.00 5.33
N SER A 226 -0.22 -6.18 4.79
CA SER A 226 -1.02 -7.41 4.94
C SER A 226 -0.12 -8.64 4.97
N GLY A 227 0.08 -9.23 6.13
CA GLY A 227 1.03 -10.34 6.32
C GLY A 227 2.43 -9.92 5.90
N ASP A 228 3.02 -10.63 4.93
CA ASP A 228 4.34 -10.32 4.40
C ASP A 228 4.31 -9.30 3.23
N ASN A 229 3.11 -8.92 2.77
CA ASN A 229 2.93 -7.92 1.71
C ASN A 229 2.89 -6.51 2.31
N SER A 230 3.63 -5.58 1.70
CA SER A 230 3.63 -4.16 2.08
C SER A 230 3.67 -3.29 0.84
N VAL A 231 2.82 -2.28 0.79
CA VAL A 231 2.81 -1.26 -0.26
C VAL A 231 3.07 0.09 0.40
N GLU A 232 4.14 0.76 -0.04
CA GLU A 232 4.52 2.09 0.43
C GLU A 232 3.93 3.17 -0.49
N LEU A 233 3.26 4.16 0.10
CA LEU A 233 2.73 5.33 -0.57
C LEU A 233 3.39 6.58 0.03
N ILE A 234 4.12 7.34 -0.79
CA ILE A 234 4.75 8.59 -0.39
C ILE A 234 3.68 9.70 -0.39
N VAL A 235 3.52 10.38 0.74
CA VAL A 235 2.68 11.58 0.84
C VAL A 235 3.57 12.80 0.85
N LYS A 236 3.37 13.67 -0.14
CA LYS A 236 4.14 14.87 -0.37
C LYS A 236 3.27 16.11 -0.23
N ALA A 237 3.71 17.06 0.57
CA ALA A 237 3.07 18.36 0.74
C ALA A 237 4.11 19.46 0.81
N TYR A 238 3.78 20.64 0.33
CA TYR A 238 4.67 21.78 0.35
C TYR A 238 4.06 22.93 1.13
N LYS A 239 4.81 23.51 2.08
CA LYS A 239 4.43 24.71 2.80
C LYS A 239 5.18 25.92 2.25
N SER A 240 4.46 26.81 1.59
CA SER A 240 5.01 28.04 1.09
C SER A 240 5.48 28.94 2.23
N ILE A 241 6.69 29.42 2.11
CA ILE A 241 7.26 30.46 2.95
C ILE A 241 7.59 31.60 2.02
N ASN A 242 7.01 32.74 2.30
CA ASN A 242 7.25 33.93 1.51
C ASN A 242 7.86 35.01 2.42
N ILE A 243 9.14 35.28 2.26
CA ILE A 243 9.81 36.47 2.77
C ILE A 243 10.31 37.26 1.57
N ILE A 244 10.07 38.57 1.58
CA ILE A 244 10.44 39.49 0.51
C ILE A 244 11.18 40.66 1.10
N THR A 245 12.33 41.02 0.54
CA THR A 245 12.97 42.29 0.78
C THR A 245 12.24 43.36 -0.05
N LEU A 246 11.83 44.46 0.56
CA LEU A 246 11.12 45.56 -0.08
C LEU A 246 12.08 46.75 -0.28
N GLU A 247 11.76 47.64 -1.20
CA GLU A 247 12.53 48.86 -1.41
C GLU A 247 12.67 49.70 -0.15
N PRO A 248 13.88 50.20 0.18
CA PRO A 248 14.09 51.02 1.35
C PRO A 248 13.43 52.41 1.18
N SER A 249 13.21 53.09 2.30
CA SER A 249 12.69 54.44 2.28
C SER A 249 13.49 55.38 3.17
N ASP A 250 13.19 56.69 3.11
CA ASP A 250 13.80 57.75 3.92
C ASP A 250 15.33 57.67 3.90
N ILE A 251 15.87 57.50 2.70
CA ILE A 251 17.30 57.49 2.45
C ILE A 251 17.80 58.91 2.60
N THR A 252 18.82 59.10 3.44
CA THR A 252 19.51 60.37 3.66
C THR A 252 20.99 60.20 3.40
N THR A 253 21.81 61.19 3.73
CA THR A 253 23.26 61.12 3.63
C THR A 253 23.87 60.11 4.60
N ASN A 254 23.18 59.71 5.70
CA ASN A 254 23.77 58.86 6.72
C ASN A 254 22.76 57.84 7.32
N SER A 255 21.55 57.69 6.76
CA SER A 255 20.55 56.76 7.25
C SER A 255 19.63 56.23 6.14
N ALA A 256 18.96 55.12 6.40
CA ALA A 256 17.88 54.56 5.56
C ALA A 256 16.92 53.74 6.42
N ILE A 257 15.69 53.55 5.97
CA ILE A 257 14.74 52.59 6.52
C ILE A 257 14.71 51.35 5.62
N LEU A 258 15.23 50.22 6.12
CA LEU A 258 15.17 48.91 5.48
C LEU A 258 13.77 48.34 5.67
N LYS A 259 13.25 47.67 4.64
CA LYS A 259 11.88 47.08 4.68
C LYS A 259 11.86 45.65 4.18
N GLY A 260 10.98 44.86 4.78
CA GLY A 260 10.69 43.49 4.37
C GLY A 260 9.25 43.12 4.66
N SER A 261 8.79 42.05 4.05
CA SER A 261 7.46 41.49 4.30
C SER A 261 7.57 39.98 4.47
N ILE A 262 6.86 39.46 5.48
CA ILE A 262 6.77 38.02 5.76
C ILE A 262 5.31 37.61 5.62
N ASN A 263 5.07 36.57 4.82
CA ASN A 263 3.80 35.90 4.71
C ASN A 263 4.01 34.40 4.89
N ILE A 264 3.69 33.89 6.08
CA ILE A 264 3.70 32.46 6.40
C ILE A 264 2.31 32.13 6.92
N GLU A 265 1.63 31.20 6.25
CA GLU A 265 0.33 30.76 6.75
C GLU A 265 0.49 29.99 8.08
N ASN A 266 -0.23 30.46 9.10
CA ASN A 266 -0.45 29.80 10.39
C ASN A 266 0.80 29.41 11.21
N LYS A 267 1.92 30.14 11.11
CA LYS A 267 3.09 29.88 11.97
C LYS A 267 3.78 31.11 12.54
N SER A 268 4.46 30.88 13.66
CA SER A 268 5.45 31.76 14.24
C SER A 268 6.84 31.43 13.68
N PHE A 269 7.64 32.43 13.48
CA PHE A 269 9.08 32.32 13.26
C PHE A 269 9.82 32.73 14.54
N ALA A 270 11.05 32.24 14.71
CA ALA A 270 11.83 32.51 15.92
C ALA A 270 12.42 33.94 15.92
N GLU A 271 12.82 34.42 14.76
CA GLU A 271 13.51 35.71 14.59
C GLU A 271 13.28 36.25 13.19
N ARG A 272 13.26 37.57 13.04
CA ARG A 272 13.28 38.27 11.74
C ARG A 272 14.19 39.49 11.82
N GLY A 273 14.60 39.99 10.65
CA GLY A 273 15.42 41.20 10.59
C GLY A 273 16.00 41.43 9.22
N PHE A 274 17.14 42.11 9.20
CA PHE A 274 17.86 42.47 7.97
C PHE A 274 19.33 42.15 8.14
N ILE A 275 19.99 41.80 7.02
CA ILE A 275 21.44 41.78 6.89
C ILE A 275 21.81 42.88 5.93
N LEU A 276 22.62 43.84 6.40
CA LEU A 276 23.15 44.94 5.61
C LEU A 276 24.62 44.64 5.29
N TYR A 277 24.95 44.62 4.04
CA TYR A 277 26.28 44.40 3.53
C TYR A 277 26.92 45.76 3.16
N ILE A 278 28.07 46.02 3.74
CA ILE A 278 28.88 47.25 3.47
C ILE A 278 29.81 46.98 2.26
N ASP A 279 30.34 45.77 2.22
CA ASP A 279 31.14 45.22 1.15
C ASP A 279 30.95 43.69 1.08
N GLU A 280 31.69 42.98 0.23
CA GLU A 280 31.57 41.53 0.09
C GLU A 280 31.95 40.73 1.34
N ALA A 281 32.76 41.30 2.24
CA ALA A 281 33.30 40.64 3.43
C ALA A 281 32.64 41.12 4.73
N THR A 282 31.98 42.27 4.72
CA THR A 282 31.49 42.95 5.92
C THR A 282 29.96 43.09 5.89
N SER A 283 29.28 42.44 6.85
CA SER A 283 27.84 42.60 7.02
C SER A 283 27.48 42.88 8.46
N THR A 284 26.33 43.51 8.67
CA THR A 284 25.75 43.77 9.96
C THR A 284 24.34 43.20 10.01
N LYS A 285 24.07 42.40 11.07
CA LYS A 285 22.75 41.80 11.31
C LYS A 285 21.94 42.71 12.23
N TYR A 286 20.71 43.04 11.80
CA TYR A 286 19.73 43.80 12.57
C TYR A 286 18.54 42.95 12.88
N VAL A 287 18.31 42.63 14.16
CA VAL A 287 17.15 41.86 14.61
C VAL A 287 15.99 42.82 14.84
N VAL A 288 14.82 42.49 14.28
CA VAL A 288 13.59 43.28 14.47
C VAL A 288 12.64 42.55 15.39
N SER A 289 12.26 43.17 16.48
CA SER A 289 11.33 42.61 17.47
C SER A 289 9.92 42.43 16.91
N GLY A 290 9.21 41.41 17.49
CA GLY A 290 7.86 41.04 17.09
C GLY A 290 7.86 39.91 16.06
N ASN A 291 6.72 39.20 16.01
CA ASN A 291 6.49 38.03 15.18
C ASN A 291 5.21 38.14 14.33
N ASP A 292 4.74 39.39 14.11
CA ASP A 292 3.59 39.65 13.28
C ASP A 292 3.90 39.41 11.80
N MET A 293 2.91 38.93 11.06
CA MET A 293 2.97 38.82 9.60
C MET A 293 2.83 40.19 8.93
N GLY A 294 3.23 40.26 7.69
CA GLY A 294 3.16 41.48 6.89
C GLY A 294 4.47 42.26 6.86
N GLU A 295 4.39 43.56 6.59
CA GLU A 295 5.55 44.42 6.46
C GLU A 295 6.19 44.72 7.81
N TYR A 296 7.52 44.80 7.84
CA TYR A 296 8.32 45.24 8.95
C TYR A 296 9.50 46.08 8.46
N SER A 297 10.05 46.89 9.36
CA SER A 297 11.11 47.82 8.98
C SER A 297 12.11 47.99 10.12
N HIS A 298 13.30 48.51 9.72
CA HIS A 298 14.35 48.90 10.66
C HIS A 298 15.11 50.12 10.13
N GLN A 299 15.26 51.12 10.97
CA GLN A 299 16.09 52.28 10.63
C GLN A 299 17.56 51.99 10.90
N VAL A 300 18.41 52.10 9.87
CA VAL A 300 19.85 52.04 9.97
C VAL A 300 20.45 53.45 9.96
N MET A 301 21.48 53.67 10.76
CA MET A 301 22.12 54.98 10.94
C MET A 301 23.65 54.82 10.81
N ASN A 302 24.35 55.95 10.73
CA ASN A 302 25.82 56.03 10.60
C ASN A 302 26.30 55.37 9.30
N LEU A 303 25.55 55.54 8.23
CA LEU A 303 25.94 55.16 6.89
C LEU A 303 26.91 56.23 6.31
N GLY A 304 27.74 55.85 5.38
CA GLY A 304 28.56 56.81 4.62
C GLY A 304 27.69 57.56 3.57
N ASP A 305 28.02 58.80 3.31
CA ASP A 305 27.36 59.61 2.27
C ASP A 305 27.77 59.17 0.85
N GLY A 306 26.82 59.14 -0.07
CA GLY A 306 27.05 58.69 -1.45
C GLY A 306 27.47 57.24 -1.58
N GLN A 307 27.34 56.45 -0.51
CA GLN A 307 27.81 55.06 -0.45
C GLN A 307 26.70 54.10 -0.88
N THR A 308 27.05 53.11 -1.69
CA THR A 308 26.12 52.03 -2.08
C THR A 308 26.18 50.87 -1.07
N TYR A 309 25.02 50.44 -0.63
CA TYR A 309 24.82 49.33 0.26
C TYR A 309 23.94 48.30 -0.40
N ARG A 310 24.09 47.02 0.04
CA ARG A 310 23.23 45.91 -0.32
C ARG A 310 22.58 45.35 0.96
N TYR A 311 21.32 44.96 0.92
CA TYR A 311 20.69 44.32 2.06
C TYR A 311 19.67 43.29 1.63
N GLU A 312 19.35 42.39 2.56
CA GLU A 312 18.29 41.40 2.45
C GLU A 312 17.53 41.24 3.75
N ALA A 313 16.22 41.04 3.64
CA ALA A 313 15.38 40.61 4.75
C ALA A 313 15.65 39.14 5.07
N TYR A 314 15.67 38.77 6.33
CA TYR A 314 15.76 37.38 6.74
C TYR A 314 14.72 37.04 7.83
N MET A 315 14.40 35.74 7.93
CA MET A 315 13.71 35.17 9.09
C MET A 315 14.33 33.82 9.44
N ILE A 316 14.17 33.40 10.72
CA ILE A 316 14.54 32.06 11.19
C ILE A 316 13.26 31.30 11.50
N CYS A 317 13.04 30.20 10.77
CA CYS A 317 11.91 29.31 10.94
C CYS A 317 12.42 27.87 10.99
N ASN A 318 12.06 27.10 12.04
CA ASN A 318 12.55 25.73 12.27
C ASN A 318 14.08 25.58 12.22
N ASP A 319 14.80 26.52 12.88
CA ASP A 319 16.27 26.58 12.91
C ASP A 319 16.96 26.83 11.54
N GLU A 320 16.16 27.12 10.50
CA GLU A 320 16.65 27.48 9.16
C GLU A 320 16.51 28.99 8.93
N THR A 321 17.54 29.62 8.33
CA THR A 321 17.47 31.02 7.94
C THR A 321 17.02 31.12 6.48
N ILE A 322 15.95 31.87 6.25
CA ILE A 322 15.35 32.10 4.93
C ILE A 322 15.49 33.57 4.60
N TYR A 323 15.85 33.88 3.36
CA TYR A 323 16.18 35.21 2.88
C TYR A 323 15.17 35.69 1.84
N GLY A 324 14.90 37.00 1.82
CA GLY A 324 13.89 37.65 0.97
C GLY A 324 14.41 38.18 -0.39
N GLY A 325 15.65 37.86 -0.71
CA GLY A 325 16.33 38.40 -1.88
C GLY A 325 17.07 39.71 -1.60
N GLU A 326 18.09 40.02 -2.39
CA GLU A 326 18.95 41.17 -2.21
C GLU A 326 18.41 42.41 -2.91
N ILE A 327 18.51 43.59 -2.27
CA ILE A 327 18.25 44.93 -2.82
C ILE A 327 19.46 45.82 -2.55
N THR A 328 19.80 46.70 -3.48
CA THR A 328 20.83 47.71 -3.34
C THR A 328 20.21 49.09 -3.23
N PHE A 329 20.82 49.95 -2.41
CA PHE A 329 20.50 51.37 -2.35
C PHE A 329 21.74 52.20 -2.18
N THR A 330 21.68 53.51 -2.54
CA THR A 330 22.77 54.44 -2.36
C THR A 330 22.29 55.59 -1.49
N THR A 331 23.06 55.96 -0.45
CA THR A 331 22.80 57.13 0.39
C THR A 331 22.95 58.44 -0.42
N GLU A 332 22.23 59.47 0.00
CA GLU A 332 22.44 60.81 -0.59
C GLU A 332 23.88 61.27 -0.38
N GLN A 333 24.38 62.02 -1.34
CA GLN A 333 25.72 62.62 -1.25
C GLN A 333 25.62 64.02 -0.63
N ILE A 334 26.51 64.33 0.29
CA ILE A 334 26.67 65.70 0.74
C ILE A 334 27.23 66.52 -0.46
N PRO A 335 26.53 67.60 -0.87
CA PRO A 335 27.05 68.40 -1.93
C PRO A 335 28.46 68.92 -1.61
N ASP A 336 29.38 68.78 -2.56
CA ASP A 336 30.69 69.44 -2.43
C ASP A 336 30.44 70.94 -2.23
N PRO A 337 31.08 71.56 -1.25
CA PRO A 337 31.02 73.02 -1.15
C PRO A 337 31.56 73.65 -2.49
N GLU A 338 30.75 74.52 -3.06
CA GLU A 338 31.14 75.18 -4.29
C GLU A 338 32.47 75.90 -4.03
N SER A 339 33.45 75.71 -4.95
CA SER A 339 34.75 76.43 -4.87
C SER A 339 34.47 77.91 -4.98
N PRO A 340 35.00 78.76 -4.10
CA PRO A 340 34.77 80.16 -4.13
C PRO A 340 35.26 80.75 -5.47
N ILE A 341 34.43 81.58 -6.12
CA ILE A 341 34.76 82.31 -7.33
C ILE A 341 35.57 83.57 -6.96
N VAL A 342 36.82 83.54 -7.32
CA VAL A 342 37.70 84.66 -7.05
C VAL A 342 37.95 85.49 -8.36
N THR A 343 37.57 86.72 -8.30
CA THR A 343 37.86 87.63 -9.42
C THR A 343 38.87 88.68 -8.97
N THR A 344 39.82 89.00 -9.87
CA THR A 344 40.81 90.02 -9.62
C THR A 344 40.36 91.35 -10.29
N ALA A 345 40.37 92.44 -9.57
CA ALA A 345 40.08 93.73 -10.10
C ALA A 345 41.31 94.31 -10.81
N ASP A 346 41.06 95.13 -11.81
CA ASP A 346 42.10 95.80 -12.50
C ASP A 346 42.95 96.69 -11.56
N VAL A 347 44.25 96.79 -11.79
CA VAL A 347 45.14 97.63 -11.00
C VAL A 347 44.90 99.09 -11.37
N THR A 348 44.52 99.88 -10.34
CA THR A 348 44.27 101.31 -10.52
C THR A 348 45.24 102.12 -9.68
N ASP A 349 45.24 103.50 -9.86
CA ASP A 349 46.03 104.44 -9.07
C ASP A 349 47.56 104.14 -9.03
N ILE A 350 48.06 103.81 -10.21
CA ILE A 350 49.49 103.47 -10.38
C ILE A 350 50.31 104.70 -10.29
N THR A 351 51.22 104.79 -9.34
CA THR A 351 52.28 105.84 -9.23
C THR A 351 53.65 105.21 -9.36
N GLN A 352 54.72 106.01 -9.18
CA GLN A 352 56.05 105.42 -9.17
C GLN A 352 56.35 104.46 -8.04
N THR A 353 55.56 104.51 -6.98
CA THR A 353 55.83 103.73 -5.76
C THR A 353 54.60 103.01 -5.23
N THR A 354 53.36 103.17 -5.74
CA THR A 354 52.14 102.59 -5.27
C THR A 354 51.17 102.15 -6.38
N ALA A 355 50.39 101.20 -6.17
CA ALA A 355 49.26 100.83 -7.00
C ALA A 355 48.14 100.28 -6.11
N VAL A 356 46.88 100.41 -6.53
CA VAL A 356 45.73 99.81 -5.87
C VAL A 356 45.29 98.55 -6.70
N SER A 357 45.25 97.45 -6.05
CA SER A 357 44.68 96.21 -6.61
C SER A 357 43.72 95.59 -5.62
N GLY A 358 42.82 94.79 -6.11
CA GLY A 358 41.80 94.11 -5.28
C GLY A 358 41.25 92.91 -6.02
N GLY A 359 40.34 92.21 -5.36
CA GLY A 359 39.62 91.10 -5.93
C GLY A 359 38.28 90.93 -5.16
N ASN A 360 37.40 90.21 -5.68
CA ASN A 360 36.16 89.84 -5.05
C ASN A 360 36.03 88.32 -4.95
N VAL A 361 35.65 87.84 -3.75
CA VAL A 361 35.26 86.43 -3.53
C VAL A 361 33.76 86.45 -3.50
N THR A 362 33.12 85.76 -4.45
CA THR A 362 31.71 85.54 -4.49
C THR A 362 31.46 84.02 -4.27
N ASP A 363 30.54 83.68 -3.48
CA ASP A 363 30.21 82.37 -2.96
C ASP A 363 31.26 81.78 -1.99
N ASP A 364 30.87 81.90 -0.73
CA ASP A 364 31.59 81.36 0.44
C ASP A 364 30.82 80.21 1.06
#